data_ffe2211a158202f93b6357112f74c3fb
#
_entry.id   ffe2211a158202f93b6357112f74c3fb
#
_cell.length_a   1.000
_cell.length_b   1.000
_cell.length_c   1.000
_cell.angle_alpha   90.00
_cell.angle_beta   90.00
_cell.angle_gamma   90.00
#
_symmetry.space_group_name_H-M   'P 1'
#
loop_
_entity.id
_entity.type
_entity.pdbx_description
1 polymer ?
#
loop_
_entity_poly.entity_id
_entity_poly.type
_entity_poly.pdbx_seq_one_letter_code
_entity_poly.pdbx_strand_id
1 'polypeptide(L)'
;MKRFAELTEQEILALAITNEEEDSRIYRGFAEGLREKFTASAKVFDEMADEEVRHRGMLFDLYRSKFGEYLPLIRRQDVKGFIQKKALWLARPLGLDEVRKYAETMEFEAARFYRTAARLGMGTPMVGPV
;
A
#
# COMPACT_ATOMS: atom_id res chain seq x y z
N MET A 1 12.46 -6.70 -15.72
CA MET A 1 11.38 -6.06 -14.95
C MET A 1 10.08 -6.16 -15.74
N LYS A 2 9.05 -6.73 -15.13
CA LYS A 2 7.75 -6.90 -15.80
C LYS A 2 6.95 -5.61 -15.83
N ARG A 3 6.20 -5.40 -16.91
CA ARG A 3 5.20 -4.35 -16.96
C ARG A 3 3.94 -4.84 -16.25
N PHE A 4 3.15 -3.92 -15.71
CA PHE A 4 1.91 -4.27 -14.99
C PHE A 4 1.01 -5.17 -15.83
N ALA A 5 0.83 -4.85 -17.11
CA ALA A 5 -0.04 -5.62 -18.01
C ALA A 5 0.43 -7.07 -18.24
N GLU A 6 1.67 -7.37 -17.91
CA GLU A 6 2.22 -8.73 -18.05
C GLU A 6 2.03 -9.59 -16.80
N LEU A 7 1.51 -9.00 -15.71
CA LEU A 7 1.30 -9.72 -14.46
C LEU A 7 0.04 -10.58 -14.53
N THR A 8 0.10 -11.75 -13.90
CA THR A 8 -1.07 -12.60 -13.72
C THR A 8 -1.96 -12.04 -12.60
N GLU A 9 -3.21 -12.48 -12.53
CA GLU A 9 -4.09 -12.13 -11.42
C GLU A 9 -3.46 -12.50 -10.09
N GLN A 10 -2.86 -13.68 -9.99
CA GLN A 10 -2.17 -14.14 -8.80
C GLN A 10 -1.05 -13.17 -8.39
N GLU A 11 -0.25 -12.74 -9.34
CA GLU A 11 0.84 -11.79 -9.07
C GLU A 11 0.32 -10.43 -8.64
N ILE A 12 -0.76 -9.95 -9.26
CA ILE A 12 -1.35 -8.65 -8.90
C ILE A 12 -1.91 -8.69 -7.48
N LEU A 13 -2.62 -9.76 -7.11
CA LEU A 13 -3.14 -9.90 -5.74
C LEU A 13 -2.00 -9.98 -4.72
N ALA A 14 -0.94 -10.74 -5.03
CA ALA A 14 0.22 -10.82 -4.15
C ALA A 14 0.89 -9.46 -3.99
N LEU A 15 1.02 -8.71 -5.08
CA LEU A 15 1.59 -7.37 -5.04
C LEU A 15 0.72 -6.42 -4.21
N ALA A 16 -0.61 -6.51 -4.35
CA ALA A 16 -1.54 -5.70 -3.56
C ALA A 16 -1.37 -5.97 -2.06
N ILE A 17 -1.27 -7.23 -1.66
CA ILE A 17 -1.07 -7.62 -0.26
C ILE A 17 0.22 -7.02 0.28
N THR A 18 1.30 -7.13 -0.47
CA THR A 18 2.60 -6.58 -0.10
C THR A 18 2.54 -5.06 0.04
N ASN A 19 1.86 -4.39 -0.91
CA ASN A 19 1.71 -2.94 -0.88
C ASN A 19 0.95 -2.46 0.35
N GLU A 20 -0.15 -3.14 0.72
CA GLU A 20 -0.92 -2.77 1.90
C GLU A 20 -0.09 -2.93 3.18
N GLU A 21 0.67 -4.01 3.28
CA GLU A 21 1.55 -4.23 4.41
C GLU A 21 2.63 -3.15 4.53
N GLU A 22 3.25 -2.81 3.42
CA GLU A 22 4.27 -1.77 3.38
C GLU A 22 3.68 -0.41 3.75
N ASP A 23 2.52 -0.07 3.20
CA ASP A 23 1.85 1.20 3.48
C ASP A 23 1.46 1.30 4.97
N SER A 24 0.99 0.20 5.57
CA SER A 24 0.66 0.22 7.00
C SER A 24 1.89 0.54 7.86
N ARG A 25 3.04 0.00 7.52
CA ARG A 25 4.29 0.28 8.23
C ARG A 25 4.72 1.74 8.09
N ILE A 26 4.56 2.30 6.90
CA ILE A 26 4.91 3.70 6.64
C ILE A 26 4.01 4.63 7.43
N TYR A 27 2.69 4.41 7.41
CA TYR A 27 1.76 5.22 8.19
C TYR A 27 2.02 5.11 9.68
N ARG A 28 2.34 3.92 10.18
CA ARG A 28 2.69 3.73 11.59
C ARG A 28 3.94 4.51 11.97
N GLY A 29 4.93 4.52 11.09
CA GLY A 29 6.15 5.31 11.28
C GLY A 29 5.87 6.81 11.31
N PHE A 30 4.98 7.29 10.46
CA PHE A 30 4.57 8.70 10.50
C PHE A 30 3.88 9.03 11.83
N ALA A 31 3.00 8.16 12.29
CA ALA A 31 2.32 8.35 13.57
C ALA A 31 3.33 8.47 14.72
N GLU A 32 4.31 7.59 14.76
CA GLU A 32 5.35 7.64 15.78
C GLU A 32 6.15 8.94 15.73
N GLY A 33 6.51 9.39 14.53
CA GLY A 33 7.27 10.62 14.37
C GLY A 33 6.50 11.89 14.74
N LEU A 34 5.17 11.85 14.66
CA LEU A 34 4.32 13.02 14.94
C LEU A 34 3.71 13.02 16.35
N ARG A 35 3.87 11.95 17.09
CA ARG A 35 3.09 11.72 18.33
C ARG A 35 3.27 12.81 19.38
N GLU A 36 4.47 13.31 19.55
CA GLU A 36 4.75 14.30 20.59
C GLU A 36 4.22 15.69 20.27
N LYS A 37 4.39 16.13 19.03
CA LYS A 37 4.07 17.52 18.63
C LYS A 37 2.72 17.64 17.94
N PHE A 38 2.27 16.57 17.29
CA PHE A 38 1.06 16.60 16.46
C PHE A 38 0.20 15.37 16.79
N THR A 39 -0.26 15.29 18.02
CA THR A 39 -0.98 14.12 18.55
C THR A 39 -2.20 13.75 17.71
N ALA A 40 -2.99 14.75 17.28
CA ALA A 40 -4.18 14.49 16.48
C ALA A 40 -3.83 13.90 15.11
N SER A 41 -2.78 14.43 14.46
CA SER A 41 -2.32 13.90 13.17
C SER A 41 -1.73 12.50 13.32
N ALA A 42 -1.00 12.26 14.42
CA ALA A 42 -0.47 10.92 14.70
C ALA A 42 -1.61 9.90 14.82
N LYS A 43 -2.71 10.27 15.48
CA LYS A 43 -3.87 9.39 15.60
C LYS A 43 -4.47 9.06 14.23
N VAL A 44 -4.57 10.04 13.35
CA VAL A 44 -5.06 9.81 11.98
C VAL A 44 -4.20 8.81 11.24
N PHE A 45 -2.88 8.94 11.33
CA PHE A 45 -1.98 7.99 10.68
C PHE A 45 -2.02 6.60 11.30
N ASP A 46 -2.23 6.49 12.61
CA ASP A 46 -2.47 5.19 13.24
C ASP A 46 -3.75 4.53 12.69
N GLU A 47 -4.82 5.31 12.54
CA GLU A 47 -6.07 4.82 11.97
C GLU A 47 -5.89 4.38 10.50
N MET A 48 -5.12 5.15 9.73
CA MET A 48 -4.80 4.78 8.36
C MET A 48 -4.00 3.48 8.30
N ALA A 49 -3.04 3.30 9.21
CA ALA A 49 -2.28 2.05 9.30
C ALA A 49 -3.19 0.86 9.62
N ASP A 50 -4.13 1.03 10.55
CA ASP A 50 -5.09 -0.02 10.89
C ASP A 50 -5.99 -0.36 9.70
N GLU A 51 -6.40 0.64 8.91
CA GLU A 51 -7.18 0.45 7.70
C GLU A 51 -6.41 -0.42 6.69
N GLU A 52 -5.13 -0.12 6.48
CA GLU A 52 -4.30 -0.90 5.56
C GLU A 52 -4.13 -2.36 6.04
N VAL A 53 -4.05 -2.58 7.34
CA VAL A 53 -4.00 -3.94 7.90
C VAL A 53 -5.29 -4.71 7.59
N ARG A 54 -6.44 -4.05 7.71
CA ARG A 54 -7.73 -4.68 7.36
C ARG A 54 -7.79 -5.03 5.87
N HIS A 55 -7.37 -4.09 5.01
CA HIS A 55 -7.32 -4.31 3.55
C HIS A 55 -6.45 -5.51 3.22
N ARG A 56 -5.27 -5.60 3.85
CA ARG A 56 -4.37 -6.72 3.65
C ARG A 56 -5.04 -8.05 4.01
N GLY A 57 -5.75 -8.09 5.13
CA GLY A 57 -6.46 -9.30 5.55
C GLY A 57 -7.52 -9.74 4.55
N MET A 58 -8.30 -8.79 4.04
CA MET A 58 -9.33 -9.06 3.03
C MET A 58 -8.73 -9.55 1.71
N LEU A 59 -7.65 -8.93 1.28
CA LEU A 59 -6.94 -9.35 0.06
C LEU A 59 -6.32 -10.72 0.22
N PHE A 60 -5.75 -11.01 1.38
CA PHE A 60 -5.18 -12.32 1.65
C PHE A 60 -6.25 -13.42 1.65
N ASP A 61 -7.41 -13.16 2.24
CA ASP A 61 -8.52 -14.11 2.21
C ASP A 61 -8.98 -14.39 0.78
N LEU A 62 -9.07 -13.34 -0.04
CA LEU A 62 -9.41 -13.50 -1.46
C LEU A 62 -8.33 -14.31 -2.19
N TYR A 63 -7.07 -13.98 -1.97
CA TYR A 63 -5.96 -14.71 -2.57
C TYR A 63 -6.01 -16.18 -2.21
N ARG A 64 -6.16 -16.47 -0.91
CA ARG A 64 -6.17 -17.84 -0.42
C ARG A 64 -7.31 -18.66 -1.02
N SER A 65 -8.48 -18.05 -1.20
CA SER A 65 -9.63 -18.73 -1.78
C SER A 65 -9.43 -19.09 -3.25
N LYS A 66 -8.60 -18.32 -3.97
CA LYS A 66 -8.36 -18.54 -5.40
C LYS A 66 -7.09 -19.32 -5.70
N PHE A 67 -6.03 -19.11 -4.93
CA PHE A 67 -4.70 -19.57 -5.28
C PHE A 67 -3.99 -20.36 -4.17
N GLY A 68 -4.60 -20.52 -3.00
CA GLY A 68 -3.97 -21.19 -1.88
C GLY A 68 -3.14 -20.26 -1.02
N GLU A 69 -2.30 -20.81 -0.16
CA GLU A 69 -1.63 -20.06 0.91
C GLU A 69 -0.28 -19.47 0.53
N TYR A 70 0.32 -19.90 -0.55
CA TYR A 70 1.67 -19.48 -0.92
C TYR A 70 1.63 -18.26 -1.84
N LEU A 71 2.19 -17.14 -1.35
CA LEU A 71 2.30 -15.92 -2.13
C LEU A 71 3.57 -15.96 -2.98
N PRO A 72 3.49 -15.62 -4.28
CA PRO A 72 4.70 -15.41 -5.05
C PRO A 72 5.47 -14.22 -4.51
N LEU A 73 6.79 -14.28 -4.58
CA LEU A 73 7.64 -13.16 -4.18
C LEU A 73 7.64 -12.13 -5.30
N ILE A 74 6.82 -11.11 -5.14
CA ILE A 74 6.78 -9.99 -6.07
C ILE A 74 6.70 -8.69 -5.26
N ARG A 75 7.51 -7.71 -5.65
CA ARG A 75 7.59 -6.43 -4.97
C ARG A 75 7.31 -5.31 -5.95
N ARG A 76 6.89 -4.17 -5.41
CA ARG A 76 6.61 -2.98 -6.21
C ARG A 76 7.77 -2.61 -7.12
N GLN A 77 9.01 -2.72 -6.63
CA GLN A 77 10.20 -2.40 -7.40
C GLN A 77 10.49 -3.38 -8.53
N ASP A 78 9.84 -4.54 -8.55
CA ASP A 78 9.98 -5.53 -9.61
C ASP A 78 9.05 -5.25 -10.79
N VAL A 79 8.21 -4.23 -10.69
CA VAL A 79 7.21 -3.88 -11.69
C VAL A 79 7.46 -2.46 -12.19
N LYS A 80 7.47 -2.30 -13.51
CA LYS A 80 7.64 -0.98 -14.13
C LYS A 80 6.43 -0.09 -13.83
N GLY A 81 6.70 1.19 -13.66
CA GLY A 81 5.67 2.20 -13.55
C GLY A 81 5.30 2.58 -12.12
N PHE A 82 5.95 1.99 -11.14
CA PHE A 82 5.73 2.38 -9.74
C PHE A 82 6.85 3.29 -9.27
N ILE A 83 6.46 4.31 -8.50
CA ILE A 83 7.41 5.20 -7.86
C ILE A 83 7.93 4.48 -6.61
N GLN A 84 9.25 4.39 -6.49
CA GLN A 84 9.85 3.78 -5.31
C GLN A 84 9.71 4.73 -4.12
N LYS A 85 9.25 4.20 -3.00
CA LYS A 85 9.11 4.98 -1.78
C LYS A 85 10.47 5.17 -1.11
N LYS A 86 10.65 6.34 -0.52
CA LYS A 86 11.83 6.61 0.29
C LYS A 86 11.85 5.68 1.50
N ALA A 87 13.04 5.32 1.95
CA ALA A 87 13.18 4.57 3.20
C ALA A 87 12.56 5.37 4.34
N LEU A 88 11.86 4.71 5.24
CA LEU A 88 11.14 5.36 6.33
C LEU A 88 12.05 6.25 7.19
N TRP A 89 13.27 5.80 7.46
CA TRP A 89 14.21 6.57 8.25
C TRP A 89 14.63 7.88 7.59
N LEU A 90 14.52 7.99 6.27
CA LEU A 90 14.77 9.24 5.54
C LEU A 90 13.59 10.19 5.64
N ALA A 91 12.37 9.67 5.82
CA ALA A 91 11.17 10.48 5.93
C ALA A 91 10.92 10.97 7.37
N ARG A 92 11.46 10.29 8.36
CA ARG A 92 11.21 10.57 9.77
C ARG A 92 11.48 12.00 10.22
N PRO A 93 12.58 12.66 9.79
CA PRO A 93 12.84 14.03 10.22
C PRO A 93 11.98 15.07 9.49
N LEU A 94 11.11 14.66 8.58
CA LEU A 94 10.27 15.60 7.85
C LEU A 94 9.18 16.17 8.74
N GLY A 95 8.82 17.43 8.49
CA GLY A 95 7.73 18.07 9.18
C GLY A 95 6.36 17.55 8.74
N LEU A 96 5.31 18.03 9.44
CA LEU A 96 3.95 17.59 9.19
C LEU A 96 3.53 17.75 7.72
N ASP A 97 3.85 18.88 7.10
CA ASP A 97 3.47 19.13 5.71
C ASP A 97 4.12 18.15 4.75
N GLU A 98 5.38 17.83 4.97
CA GLU A 98 6.10 16.87 4.13
C GLU A 98 5.52 15.46 4.29
N VAL A 99 5.18 15.07 5.50
CA VAL A 99 4.55 13.78 5.78
C VAL A 99 3.20 13.70 5.08
N ARG A 100 2.39 14.77 5.13
CA ARG A 100 1.11 14.81 4.45
C ARG A 100 1.25 14.67 2.93
N LYS A 101 2.23 15.35 2.34
CA LYS A 101 2.51 15.22 0.90
C LYS A 101 2.90 13.81 0.52
N TYR A 102 3.74 13.19 1.35
CA TYR A 102 4.14 11.80 1.12
C TYR A 102 2.93 10.87 1.17
N ALA A 103 2.05 11.04 2.17
CA ALA A 103 0.84 10.26 2.31
C ALA A 103 -0.10 10.44 1.11
N GLU A 104 -0.25 11.66 0.60
CA GLU A 104 -1.05 11.93 -0.60
C GLU A 104 -0.49 11.18 -1.81
N THR A 105 0.82 11.14 -1.96
CA THR A 105 1.46 10.38 -3.03
C THR A 105 1.16 8.89 -2.89
N MET A 106 1.23 8.35 -1.67
CA MET A 106 0.91 6.94 -1.41
C MET A 106 -0.53 6.62 -1.79
N GLU A 107 -1.48 7.47 -1.42
CA GLU A 107 -2.88 7.27 -1.76
C GLU A 107 -3.12 7.35 -3.26
N PHE A 108 -2.47 8.28 -3.94
CA PHE A 108 -2.54 8.41 -5.39
C PHE A 108 -2.01 7.14 -6.08
N GLU A 109 -0.88 6.62 -5.62
CA GLU A 109 -0.32 5.39 -6.18
C GLU A 109 -1.25 4.20 -5.96
N ALA A 110 -1.86 4.09 -4.78
CA ALA A 110 -2.81 3.02 -4.48
C ALA A 110 -4.02 3.10 -5.40
N ALA A 111 -4.58 4.29 -5.59
CA ALA A 111 -5.71 4.51 -6.49
C ALA A 111 -5.36 4.10 -7.91
N ARG A 112 -4.19 4.48 -8.39
CA ARG A 112 -3.71 4.14 -9.73
C ARG A 112 -3.55 2.63 -9.88
N PHE A 113 -3.00 1.96 -8.87
CA PHE A 113 -2.83 0.51 -8.87
C PHE A 113 -4.17 -0.21 -9.05
N TYR A 114 -5.17 0.13 -8.23
CA TYR A 114 -6.45 -0.56 -8.28
C TYR A 114 -7.24 -0.24 -9.55
N ARG A 115 -7.15 0.98 -10.06
CA ARG A 115 -7.77 1.33 -11.35
C ARG A 115 -7.16 0.52 -12.50
N THR A 116 -5.84 0.37 -12.49
CA THR A 116 -5.15 -0.40 -13.53
C THR A 116 -5.53 -1.88 -13.46
N ALA A 117 -5.59 -2.44 -12.24
CA ALA A 117 -6.03 -3.82 -12.05
C ALA A 117 -7.44 -4.03 -12.57
N ALA A 118 -8.36 -3.11 -12.28
CA ALA A 118 -9.75 -3.19 -12.75
C ALA A 118 -9.83 -3.15 -14.27
N ARG A 119 -9.02 -2.30 -14.92
CA ARG A 119 -9.00 -2.22 -16.40
C ARG A 119 -8.51 -3.49 -17.07
N LEU A 120 -7.71 -4.28 -16.36
CA LEU A 120 -7.22 -5.56 -16.89
C LEU A 120 -8.22 -6.70 -16.69
N GLY A 121 -9.45 -6.38 -16.30
CA GLY A 121 -10.51 -7.37 -16.15
C GLY A 121 -10.45 -8.18 -14.87
N MET A 122 -9.65 -7.76 -13.93
CA MET A 122 -9.57 -8.41 -12.63
C MET A 122 -10.71 -7.96 -11.75
N GLY A 123 -11.29 -8.88 -11.01
CA GLY A 123 -12.30 -8.52 -10.03
C GLY A 123 -11.78 -7.44 -9.12
N THR A 124 -12.57 -6.38 -8.91
CA THR A 124 -12.15 -5.28 -8.04
C THR A 124 -12.09 -5.80 -6.62
N PRO A 125 -10.91 -5.77 -5.97
CA PRO A 125 -10.84 -6.05 -4.55
C PRO A 125 -11.72 -5.07 -3.80
N MET A 126 -12.37 -5.54 -2.74
CA MET A 126 -13.25 -4.71 -1.92
C MET A 126 -12.50 -3.60 -1.17
N VAL A 127 -11.22 -3.47 -1.41
CA VAL A 127 -10.28 -2.60 -0.70
C VAL A 127 -9.73 -1.49 -1.59
N GLY A 128 -10.50 -0.98 -2.49
CA GLY A 128 -10.05 0.17 -3.26
C GLY A 128 -9.84 1.39 -2.36
N PRO A 129 -9.13 2.41 -2.87
CA PRO A 129 -9.01 3.66 -2.14
C PRO A 129 -10.38 4.31 -2.01
N VAL A 130 -10.59 4.90 -0.90
CA VAL A 130 -11.86 5.58 -0.62
C VAL A 130 -11.91 6.91 -1.33
#